data_76daa32edb7f7236943b14c10767ea70
#
_entry.id   76daa32edb7f7236943b14c10767ea70
#
_cell.length_a   1.000
_cell.length_b   1.000
_cell.length_c   1.000
_cell.angle_alpha   90.00
_cell.angle_beta   90.00
_cell.angle_gamma   90.00
#
_symmetry.space_group_name_H-M   'P 1'
#
loop_
_entity.id
_entity.type
_entity.pdbx_description
1 polymer ?
#
loop_
_entity_poly.entity_id
_entity_poly.type
_entity_poly.pdbx_seq_one_letter_code
_entity_poly.pdbx_strand_id
1 'polypeptide(L)'
;MQITASAISLTVDDVAASARFLRDHFGFHEQMSADGFASLTREDAGVNVIFLRRGLATLPEDQRDVHATGLILAFVVADLEGELARLQGGGVTITMPLTSEEWGERAFQVRDPNGVVVQLVDWNG
;
A
#
# COMPACT_ATOMS: atom_id res chain seq x y z
N MET A 1 -18.77 -19.41 8.39
CA MET A 1 -18.56 -18.43 7.30
C MET A 1 -17.45 -18.96 6.40
N GLN A 2 -17.50 -18.62 5.14
CA GLN A 2 -16.46 -19.01 4.18
C GLN A 2 -15.89 -17.73 3.56
N ILE A 3 -14.61 -17.49 3.80
CA ILE A 3 -13.93 -16.30 3.26
C ILE A 3 -13.39 -16.64 1.88
N THR A 4 -13.83 -15.93 0.86
CA THR A 4 -13.38 -16.14 -0.52
C THR A 4 -12.38 -15.09 -0.98
N ALA A 5 -12.32 -13.94 -0.31
CA ALA A 5 -11.34 -12.89 -0.56
C ALA A 5 -11.24 -11.99 0.67
N SER A 6 -10.14 -11.27 0.79
CA SER A 6 -9.94 -10.29 1.86
C SER A 6 -9.49 -8.96 1.26
N ALA A 7 -9.93 -7.87 1.85
CA ALA A 7 -9.55 -6.54 1.39
C ALA A 7 -9.30 -5.63 2.59
N ILE A 8 -8.42 -4.65 2.39
CA ILE A 8 -8.24 -3.53 3.29
C ILE A 8 -8.63 -2.26 2.57
N SER A 9 -9.43 -1.41 3.20
CA SER A 9 -9.86 -0.13 2.63
C SER A 9 -9.12 1.01 3.30
N LEU A 10 -8.61 1.92 2.49
CA LEU A 10 -7.81 3.06 2.92
C LEU A 10 -8.51 4.34 2.46
N THR A 11 -8.76 5.25 3.39
CA THR A 11 -9.37 6.54 3.12
C THR A 11 -8.29 7.53 2.73
N VAL A 12 -8.36 8.08 1.53
CA VAL A 12 -7.39 9.02 0.98
C VAL A 12 -8.12 10.18 0.29
N ASP A 13 -7.41 11.28 0.03
CA ASP A 13 -7.99 12.41 -0.68
C ASP A 13 -8.02 12.19 -2.19
N ASP A 14 -6.93 11.69 -2.77
CA ASP A 14 -6.80 11.48 -4.21
C ASP A 14 -6.68 9.98 -4.50
N VAL A 15 -7.83 9.34 -4.72
CA VAL A 15 -7.93 7.91 -4.98
C VAL A 15 -7.13 7.51 -6.22
N ALA A 16 -7.23 8.29 -7.29
CA ALA A 16 -6.53 7.97 -8.55
C ALA A 16 -5.01 7.98 -8.38
N ALA A 17 -4.48 8.89 -7.56
CA ALA A 17 -3.04 8.97 -7.31
C ALA A 17 -2.52 7.75 -6.57
N SER A 18 -3.22 7.29 -5.53
CA SER A 18 -2.85 6.07 -4.80
C SER A 18 -2.95 4.83 -5.68
N ALA A 19 -4.02 4.74 -6.47
CA ALA A 19 -4.22 3.61 -7.39
C ALA A 19 -3.08 3.53 -8.42
N ARG A 20 -2.72 4.67 -9.02
CA ARG A 20 -1.60 4.74 -9.98
C ARG A 20 -0.28 4.32 -9.35
N PHE A 21 -0.03 4.75 -8.11
CA PHE A 21 1.21 4.44 -7.41
C PHE A 21 1.36 2.92 -7.21
N LEU A 22 0.35 2.23 -6.74
CA LEU A 22 0.39 0.78 -6.58
C LEU A 22 0.50 0.07 -7.92
N ARG A 23 -0.18 0.57 -8.95
CA ARG A 23 -0.10 -0.02 -10.29
C ARG A 23 1.28 0.15 -10.88
N ASP A 24 1.83 1.36 -10.86
CA ASP A 24 3.06 1.69 -11.58
C ASP A 24 4.31 1.18 -10.86
N HIS A 25 4.30 1.11 -9.52
CA HIS A 25 5.48 0.78 -8.74
C HIS A 25 5.42 -0.58 -8.05
N PHE A 26 4.22 -1.15 -7.89
CA PHE A 26 4.06 -2.42 -7.19
C PHE A 26 3.30 -3.47 -7.99
N GLY A 27 3.02 -3.20 -9.26
CA GLY A 27 2.43 -4.20 -10.15
C GLY A 27 1.01 -4.64 -9.80
N PHE A 28 0.29 -3.85 -9.04
CA PHE A 28 -1.13 -4.11 -8.80
C PHE A 28 -1.95 -3.79 -10.05
N HIS A 29 -3.08 -4.47 -10.19
CA HIS A 29 -4.04 -4.25 -11.27
C HIS A 29 -5.31 -3.62 -10.72
N GLU A 30 -5.86 -2.67 -11.44
CA GLU A 30 -7.14 -2.08 -11.08
C GLU A 30 -8.24 -3.07 -11.44
N GLN A 31 -8.89 -3.62 -10.43
CA GLN A 31 -9.97 -4.59 -10.58
C GLN A 31 -11.29 -3.88 -10.89
N MET A 32 -11.52 -2.74 -10.25
CA MET A 32 -12.73 -1.95 -10.40
C MET A 32 -12.43 -0.52 -9.97
N SER A 33 -13.06 0.45 -10.63
CA SER A 33 -12.98 1.84 -10.22
C SER A 33 -14.29 2.57 -10.49
N ALA A 34 -14.53 3.60 -9.70
CA ALA A 34 -15.64 4.51 -9.85
C ALA A 34 -15.22 5.86 -9.25
N ASP A 35 -16.10 6.85 -9.27
CA ASP A 35 -15.80 8.11 -8.60
C ASP A 35 -15.61 7.89 -7.10
N GLY A 36 -14.43 8.23 -6.60
CA GLY A 36 -14.10 8.09 -5.19
C GLY A 36 -13.79 6.66 -4.72
N PHE A 37 -13.56 5.74 -5.66
CA PHE A 37 -13.35 4.32 -5.33
C PHE A 37 -12.39 3.69 -6.33
N ALA A 38 -11.44 2.89 -5.83
CA ALA A 38 -10.62 2.01 -6.65
C ALA A 38 -10.27 0.75 -5.87
N SER A 39 -10.45 -0.39 -6.49
CA SER A 39 -10.05 -1.69 -5.94
C SER A 39 -8.90 -2.24 -6.74
N LEU A 40 -7.79 -2.56 -6.08
CA LEU A 40 -6.59 -3.06 -6.70
C LEU A 40 -6.26 -4.45 -6.18
N THR A 41 -5.78 -5.28 -7.07
CA THR A 41 -5.44 -6.67 -6.76
C THR A 41 -4.08 -7.02 -7.36
N ARG A 42 -3.40 -7.94 -6.72
CA ARG A 42 -2.20 -8.57 -7.23
C ARG A 42 -2.29 -10.05 -6.90
N GLU A 43 -1.96 -10.90 -7.86
CA GLU A 43 -2.19 -12.34 -7.75
C GLU A 43 -1.49 -12.97 -6.53
N ASP A 44 -0.29 -12.49 -6.20
CA ASP A 44 0.50 -12.99 -5.08
C ASP A 44 0.32 -12.20 -3.77
N ALA A 45 -0.54 -11.19 -3.76
CA ALA A 45 -0.86 -10.46 -2.53
C ALA A 45 -2.01 -11.14 -1.80
N GLY A 46 -1.88 -11.29 -0.48
CA GLY A 46 -2.90 -11.94 0.33
C GLY A 46 -4.13 -11.10 0.61
N VAL A 47 -4.13 -9.84 0.20
CA VAL A 47 -5.22 -8.90 0.46
C VAL A 47 -5.36 -7.95 -0.73
N ASN A 48 -6.60 -7.66 -1.11
CA ASN A 48 -6.87 -6.60 -2.07
C ASN A 48 -6.82 -5.25 -1.35
N VAL A 49 -6.43 -4.22 -2.08
CA VAL A 49 -6.33 -2.86 -1.53
C VAL A 49 -7.39 -2.01 -2.19
N ILE A 50 -8.23 -1.39 -1.36
CA ILE A 50 -9.30 -0.51 -1.82
C ILE A 50 -8.98 0.90 -1.32
N PHE A 51 -9.03 1.87 -2.25
CA PHE A 51 -8.95 3.28 -1.88
C PHE A 51 -10.33 3.90 -1.96
N LEU A 52 -10.70 4.63 -0.92
CA LEU A 52 -11.97 5.34 -0.82
C LEU A 52 -11.68 6.82 -0.55
N ARG A 53 -12.42 7.69 -1.23
CA ARG A 53 -12.26 9.14 -1.02
C ARG A 53 -12.79 9.54 0.34
N ARG A 54 -12.02 10.36 1.06
CA ARG A 54 -12.44 10.94 2.32
C ARG A 54 -13.77 11.68 2.14
N GLY A 55 -14.67 11.49 3.09
CA GLY A 55 -15.98 12.12 3.07
C GLY A 55 -17.11 11.27 2.47
N LEU A 56 -16.81 10.09 1.90
CA LEU A 56 -17.85 9.23 1.34
C LEU A 56 -18.83 8.74 2.40
N ALA A 57 -20.12 8.78 2.06
CA ALA A 57 -21.18 8.37 2.97
C ALA A 57 -21.15 6.88 3.32
N THR A 58 -20.46 6.06 2.51
CA THR A 58 -20.30 4.63 2.77
C THR A 58 -19.33 4.33 3.90
N LEU A 59 -18.47 5.30 4.25
CA LEU A 59 -17.55 5.15 5.37
C LEU A 59 -18.32 5.27 6.69
N PRO A 60 -17.88 4.55 7.74
CA PRO A 60 -18.42 4.76 9.07
C PRO A 60 -18.30 6.23 9.46
N GLU A 61 -19.30 6.77 10.16
CA GLU A 61 -19.39 8.19 10.41
C GLU A 61 -18.14 8.74 11.12
N ASP A 62 -17.59 7.99 12.08
CA ASP A 62 -16.39 8.39 12.82
C ASP A 62 -15.08 8.26 12.03
N GLN A 63 -15.11 7.59 10.87
CA GLN A 63 -13.95 7.41 10.00
C GLN A 63 -14.05 8.23 8.71
N ARG A 64 -15.18 8.84 8.47
CA ARG A 64 -15.51 9.48 7.19
C ARG A 64 -14.56 10.61 6.84
N ASP A 65 -14.07 11.33 7.83
CA ASP A 65 -13.17 12.46 7.66
C ASP A 65 -11.75 12.17 8.17
N VAL A 66 -11.41 10.91 8.34
CA VAL A 66 -10.08 10.49 8.82
C VAL A 66 -9.29 9.92 7.65
N HIS A 67 -8.19 10.60 7.30
CA HIS A 67 -7.24 10.13 6.30
C HIS A 67 -6.51 8.90 6.83
N ALA A 68 -6.18 7.96 5.92
CA ALA A 68 -5.50 6.72 6.29
C ALA A 68 -4.16 6.99 6.98
N THR A 69 -4.11 6.71 8.28
CA THR A 69 -2.92 6.85 9.12
C THR A 69 -2.89 5.69 10.12
N GLY A 70 -1.75 5.50 10.76
CA GLY A 70 -1.63 4.44 11.76
C GLY A 70 -1.60 3.04 11.18
N LEU A 71 -1.36 2.92 9.87
CA LEU A 71 -1.24 1.63 9.20
C LEU A 71 -0.04 1.63 8.27
N ILE A 72 0.46 0.46 7.98
CA ILE A 72 1.55 0.23 7.03
C ILE A 72 1.09 -0.90 6.11
N LEU A 73 1.16 -0.69 4.79
CA LEU A 73 1.04 -1.77 3.82
C LEU A 73 2.42 -2.42 3.74
N ALA A 74 2.55 -3.63 4.26
CA ALA A 74 3.83 -4.32 4.29
C ALA A 74 3.80 -5.53 3.35
N PHE A 75 4.83 -5.64 2.51
CA PHE A 75 5.02 -6.77 1.62
C PHE A 75 6.35 -7.44 1.93
N VAL A 76 6.31 -8.72 2.21
CA VAL A 76 7.52 -9.54 2.39
C VAL A 76 7.98 -9.96 0.99
N VAL A 77 9.22 -9.63 0.64
CA VAL A 77 9.75 -9.85 -0.70
C VAL A 77 11.00 -10.71 -0.67
N ALA A 78 11.28 -11.36 -1.80
CA ALA A 78 12.42 -12.26 -1.91
C ALA A 78 13.75 -11.52 -2.07
N ASP A 79 13.77 -10.37 -2.74
CA ASP A 79 14.98 -9.60 -3.06
C ASP A 79 14.82 -8.15 -2.63
N LEU A 80 15.04 -7.89 -1.35
CA LEU A 80 14.80 -6.57 -0.75
C LEU A 80 15.71 -5.49 -1.36
N GLU A 81 17.00 -5.79 -1.55
CA GLU A 81 17.95 -4.83 -2.14
C GLU A 81 17.61 -4.52 -3.60
N GLY A 82 17.19 -5.53 -4.35
CA GLY A 82 16.75 -5.35 -5.73
C GLY A 82 15.51 -4.48 -5.83
N GLU A 83 14.57 -4.65 -4.92
CA GLU A 83 13.37 -3.81 -4.87
C GLU A 83 13.69 -2.37 -4.49
N LEU A 84 14.63 -2.17 -3.56
CA LEU A 84 15.10 -0.84 -3.19
C LEU A 84 15.67 -0.12 -4.41
N ALA A 85 16.57 -0.79 -5.15
CA ALA A 85 17.18 -0.23 -6.35
C ALA A 85 16.15 0.07 -7.43
N ARG A 86 15.18 -0.83 -7.62
CA ARG A 86 14.11 -0.67 -8.62
C ARG A 86 13.26 0.56 -8.32
N LEU A 87 12.86 0.75 -7.08
CA LEU A 87 12.02 1.89 -6.69
C LEU A 87 12.79 3.21 -6.80
N GLN A 88 14.05 3.24 -6.36
CA GLN A 88 14.90 4.41 -6.53
C GLN A 88 15.09 4.75 -8.01
N GLY A 89 15.37 3.75 -8.84
CA GLY A 89 15.51 3.93 -10.27
C GLY A 89 14.24 4.43 -10.97
N GLY A 90 13.08 4.11 -10.40
CA GLY A 90 11.78 4.59 -10.86
C GLY A 90 11.37 5.96 -10.32
N GLY A 91 12.24 6.63 -9.59
CA GLY A 91 11.98 7.97 -9.06
C GLY A 91 11.21 7.99 -7.74
N VAL A 92 11.05 6.86 -7.08
CA VAL A 92 10.37 6.81 -5.78
C VAL A 92 11.34 7.20 -4.67
N THR A 93 10.94 8.14 -3.83
CA THR A 93 11.73 8.57 -2.68
C THR A 93 11.65 7.53 -1.56
N ILE A 94 12.81 7.13 -1.03
CA ILE A 94 12.86 6.24 0.13
C ILE A 94 12.68 7.08 1.38
N THR A 95 11.60 6.86 2.12
CA THR A 95 11.26 7.66 3.30
C THR A 95 11.83 7.09 4.60
N MET A 96 12.11 5.79 4.63
CA MET A 96 12.89 5.16 5.70
C MET A 96 13.93 4.27 5.03
N PRO A 97 15.24 4.50 5.28
CA PRO A 97 16.29 3.72 4.65
C PRO A 97 16.27 2.27 5.13
N LEU A 98 16.90 1.39 4.36
CA LEU A 98 17.03 -0.02 4.72
C LEU A 98 17.62 -0.15 6.12
N THR A 99 16.88 -0.78 7.00
CA THR A 99 17.18 -0.91 8.43
C THR A 99 17.01 -2.35 8.86
N SER A 100 17.90 -2.83 9.72
CA SER A 100 17.83 -4.18 10.30
C SER A 100 17.42 -4.07 11.76
N GLU A 101 16.50 -4.95 12.17
CA GLU A 101 16.04 -5.05 13.54
C GLU A 101 16.66 -6.25 14.25
N GLU A 102 16.72 -6.21 15.58
CA GLU A 102 17.31 -7.28 16.39
C GLU A 102 16.60 -8.62 16.19
N TRP A 103 15.31 -8.60 15.89
CA TRP A 103 14.51 -9.82 15.68
C TRP A 103 14.64 -10.41 14.27
N GLY A 104 15.56 -9.88 13.45
CA GLY A 104 15.86 -10.44 12.14
C GLY A 104 15.13 -9.81 10.97
N GLU A 105 14.26 -8.86 11.21
CA GLU A 105 13.56 -8.12 10.15
C GLU A 105 14.48 -7.08 9.53
N ARG A 106 14.48 -7.02 8.21
CA ARG A 106 15.05 -5.90 7.47
C ARG A 106 13.95 -5.26 6.66
N ALA A 107 13.91 -3.94 6.59
CA ALA A 107 12.83 -3.22 5.91
C ALA A 107 13.28 -1.84 5.45
N PHE A 108 12.62 -1.34 4.42
CA PHE A 108 12.63 0.08 4.07
C PHE A 108 11.21 0.52 3.76
N GLN A 109 10.99 1.83 3.75
CA GLN A 109 9.65 2.38 3.51
C GLN A 109 9.67 3.43 2.42
N VAL A 110 8.54 3.52 1.72
CA VAL A 110 8.20 4.61 0.82
C VAL A 110 6.82 5.12 1.21
N ARG A 111 6.40 6.25 0.64
CA ARG A 111 5.05 6.76 0.81
C ARG A 111 4.44 7.01 -0.56
N ASP A 112 3.15 6.69 -0.68
CA ASP A 112 2.41 7.03 -1.89
C ASP A 112 2.10 8.55 -1.91
N PRO A 113 1.49 9.09 -2.99
CA PRO A 113 1.18 10.52 -3.08
C PRO A 113 0.25 11.04 -1.99
N ASN A 114 -0.55 10.18 -1.37
CA ASN A 114 -1.43 10.54 -0.25
C ASN A 114 -0.77 10.31 1.11
N GLY A 115 0.51 9.93 1.15
CA GLY A 115 1.23 9.69 2.39
C GLY A 115 1.02 8.31 3.01
N VAL A 116 0.38 7.39 2.30
CA VAL A 116 0.23 6.00 2.76
C VAL A 116 1.59 5.32 2.78
N VAL A 117 1.95 4.75 3.92
CA VAL A 117 3.25 4.08 4.09
C VAL A 117 3.18 2.69 3.48
N VAL A 118 4.14 2.41 2.61
CA VAL A 118 4.36 1.07 2.04
C VAL A 118 5.73 0.60 2.48
N GLN A 119 5.80 -0.59 3.08
CA GLN A 119 7.03 -1.16 3.62
C GLN A 119 7.36 -2.45 2.90
N LEU A 120 8.60 -2.57 2.46
CA LEU A 120 9.12 -3.82 1.92
C LEU A 120 10.03 -4.46 2.96
N VAL A 121 9.88 -5.76 3.14
CA VAL A 121 10.44 -6.48 4.30
C VAL A 121 11.06 -7.78 3.83
N ASP A 122 12.16 -8.20 4.47
CA ASP A 122 12.58 -9.58 4.49
C ASP A 122 12.99 -9.99 5.91
N TRP A 123 13.14 -11.30 6.10
CA TRP A 123 13.46 -11.89 7.39
C TRP A 123 14.79 -12.62 7.35
N ASN A 124 15.78 -11.99 6.73
CA ASN A 124 17.12 -12.57 6.54
C ASN A 124 18.13 -12.06 7.58
N GLY A 125 17.64 -11.68 8.71
CA GLY A 125 18.47 -11.14 9.79
C GLY A 125 19.39 -12.12 10.46
#